data_e6930e6334533a7ea419bc001279036e
#
_entry.id   e6930e6334533a7ea419bc001279036e
#
_cell.length_a   1.000
_cell.length_b   1.000
_cell.length_c   1.000
_cell.angle_alpha   90.00
_cell.angle_beta   90.00
_cell.angle_gamma   90.00
#
_symmetry.space_group_name_H-M   'P 1'
#
loop_
_entity.id
_entity.type
_entity.pdbx_description
1 polymer ?
#
loop_
_entity_poly.entity_id
_entity_poly.type
_entity_poly.pdbx_seq_one_letter_code
_entity_poly.pdbx_strand_id
1 'polypeptide(L)'
;MDRLGLDEVWWLVSPGNPLKDQAVDMAPYAARMASARTMARHSRIKVSDFELRAGTRYTVDTLRQILRRWPRHRFIWLMGEDTVAQFHQWKDWRTLARLLPIAVLSRPGYDDDARAARATGWLRWFVRPARQAVNWTEWSAPAISFLRLPPDRTSATRLRALNPDWHRRFSSPRRGIVHP
;
A
#
# COMPACT_ATOMS: atom_id res chain seq x y z
N MET A 1 -12.91 -2.22 -3.26
CA MET A 1 -13.34 -2.94 -2.07
C MET A 1 -14.27 -4.09 -2.46
N ASP A 2 -15.25 -3.87 -3.29
CA ASP A 2 -16.31 -4.85 -3.59
C ASP A 2 -15.80 -6.15 -4.24
N ARG A 3 -14.82 -6.07 -5.15
CA ARG A 3 -14.21 -7.26 -5.77
C ARG A 3 -13.51 -8.22 -4.81
N LEU A 4 -13.12 -7.72 -3.65
CA LEU A 4 -12.44 -8.50 -2.61
C LEU A 4 -13.33 -8.68 -1.38
N GLY A 5 -14.55 -8.18 -1.36
CA GLY A 5 -15.42 -8.23 -0.19
C GLY A 5 -14.81 -7.63 1.08
N LEU A 6 -14.02 -6.54 0.94
CA LEU A 6 -13.33 -5.95 2.08
C LEU A 6 -14.29 -5.13 2.93
N ASP A 7 -14.27 -5.34 4.22
CA ASP A 7 -14.96 -4.50 5.21
C ASP A 7 -14.27 -3.13 5.31
N GLU A 8 -12.93 -3.12 5.37
CA GLU A 8 -12.13 -1.91 5.49
C GLU A 8 -10.83 -2.01 4.67
N VAL A 9 -10.28 -0.85 4.32
CA VAL A 9 -8.92 -0.69 3.81
C VAL A 9 -8.11 0.16 4.78
N TRP A 10 -7.04 -0.39 5.32
CA TRP A 10 -6.11 0.35 6.16
C TRP A 10 -5.01 0.94 5.28
N TRP A 11 -5.03 2.25 5.13
CA TRP A 11 -4.00 2.97 4.40
C TRP A 11 -2.88 3.35 5.37
N LEU A 12 -1.84 2.53 5.40
CA LEU A 12 -0.66 2.78 6.22
C LEU A 12 0.20 3.87 5.56
N VAL A 13 0.37 5.00 6.23
CA VAL A 13 1.26 6.07 5.76
C VAL A 13 2.66 5.79 6.29
N SER A 14 3.56 5.37 5.40
CA SER A 14 4.93 5.01 5.78
C SER A 14 5.71 6.22 6.29
N PRO A 15 6.46 6.11 7.40
CA PRO A 15 7.38 7.16 7.86
C PRO A 15 8.48 7.47 6.85
N GLY A 16 8.94 6.46 6.11
CA GLY A 16 9.98 6.56 5.10
C GLY A 16 10.01 5.36 4.17
N ASN A 17 10.69 5.47 3.03
CA ASN A 17 10.94 4.34 2.14
C ASN A 17 12.41 3.94 2.24
N PRO A 18 12.74 2.72 2.77
CA PRO A 18 14.12 2.27 2.91
C PRO A 18 14.90 2.16 1.59
N LEU A 19 14.19 2.06 0.46
CA LEU A 19 14.78 1.97 -0.88
C LEU A 19 15.02 3.34 -1.53
N LYS A 20 14.58 4.42 -0.90
CA LYS A 20 14.77 5.78 -1.41
C LYS A 20 15.66 6.56 -0.44
N ASP A 21 16.62 7.30 -0.99
CA ASP A 21 17.41 8.23 -0.20
C ASP A 21 16.47 9.30 0.39
N GLN A 22 16.37 9.34 1.71
CA GLN A 22 15.34 10.10 2.43
C GLN A 22 15.49 11.61 2.32
N ALA A 23 16.66 12.10 1.86
CA ALA A 23 17.02 13.51 1.96
C ALA A 23 16.41 14.39 0.86
N VAL A 24 16.06 13.83 -0.30
CA VAL A 24 15.84 14.68 -1.49
C VAL A 24 14.38 14.75 -1.96
N ASP A 25 13.50 13.79 -1.62
CA ASP A 25 12.23 13.66 -2.37
C ASP A 25 10.99 13.35 -1.53
N MET A 26 11.03 13.45 -0.21
CA MET A 26 9.86 13.12 0.61
C MET A 26 9.33 14.34 1.37
N ALA A 27 8.08 14.70 1.04
CA ALA A 27 7.33 15.68 1.83
C ALA A 27 7.24 15.27 3.32
N PRO A 28 7.17 16.22 4.25
CA PRO A 28 7.05 15.97 5.68
C PRO A 28 5.95 14.95 6.00
N TYR A 29 6.21 14.07 6.97
CA TYR A 29 5.26 13.02 7.34
C TYR A 29 3.87 13.56 7.67
N ALA A 30 3.79 14.65 8.44
CA ALA A 30 2.53 15.29 8.80
C ALA A 30 1.72 15.74 7.57
N ALA A 31 2.39 16.30 6.55
CA ALA A 31 1.74 16.71 5.31
C ALA A 31 1.22 15.50 4.52
N ARG A 32 1.98 14.38 4.49
CA ARG A 32 1.55 13.15 3.83
C ARG A 32 0.35 12.52 4.55
N MET A 33 0.34 12.51 5.88
CA MET A 33 -0.80 12.06 6.67
C MET A 33 -2.04 12.92 6.42
N ALA A 34 -1.91 14.24 6.44
CA ALA A 34 -3.03 15.15 6.19
C ALA A 34 -3.58 14.98 4.77
N SER A 35 -2.70 14.85 3.78
CA SER A 35 -3.09 14.58 2.40
C SER A 35 -3.83 13.25 2.27
N ALA A 36 -3.31 12.18 2.86
CA ALA A 36 -3.96 10.87 2.85
C ALA A 36 -5.36 10.91 3.46
N ARG A 37 -5.53 11.61 4.61
CA ARG A 37 -6.84 11.80 5.23
C ARG A 37 -7.82 12.57 4.34
N THR A 38 -7.33 13.57 3.61
CA THR A 38 -8.16 14.33 2.66
C THR A 38 -8.57 13.48 1.45
N MET A 39 -7.68 12.58 1.01
CA MET A 39 -7.95 11.69 -0.13
C MET A 39 -8.82 10.48 0.25
N ALA A 40 -8.77 10.03 1.48
CA ALA A 40 -9.53 8.89 1.99
C ALA A 40 -11.01 9.27 2.22
N ARG A 41 -11.72 9.58 1.13
CA ARG A 41 -13.12 10.07 1.19
C ARG A 41 -14.14 8.99 1.55
N HIS A 42 -13.78 7.72 1.39
CA HIS A 42 -14.67 6.61 1.68
C HIS A 42 -14.56 6.20 3.15
N SER A 43 -15.69 6.06 3.85
CA SER A 43 -15.76 5.75 5.29
C SER A 43 -15.03 4.46 5.69
N ARG A 44 -14.94 3.49 4.77
CA ARG A 44 -14.22 2.22 4.97
C ARG A 44 -12.71 2.31 4.71
N ILE A 45 -12.17 3.48 4.32
CA ILE A 45 -10.72 3.70 4.18
C ILE A 45 -10.22 4.37 5.46
N LYS A 46 -9.42 3.67 6.23
CA LYS A 46 -8.84 4.14 7.50
C LYS A 46 -7.37 4.49 7.30
N VAL A 47 -7.07 5.78 7.32
CA VAL A 47 -5.67 6.26 7.26
C VAL A 47 -5.02 6.06 8.61
N SER A 48 -3.90 5.36 8.64
CA SER A 48 -3.22 4.93 9.85
C SER A 48 -1.75 5.36 9.89
N ASP A 49 -1.32 5.78 11.06
CA ASP A 49 0.06 6.07 11.44
C ASP A 49 0.73 4.86 12.14
N PHE A 50 0.17 3.67 11.96
CA PHE A 50 0.60 2.47 12.68
C PHE A 50 2.11 2.21 12.55
N GLU A 51 2.70 2.34 11.36
CA GLU A 51 4.15 2.14 11.16
C GLU A 51 4.99 3.10 12.00
N LEU A 52 4.58 4.37 12.08
CA LEU A 52 5.28 5.36 12.89
C LEU A 52 5.20 5.00 14.39
N ARG A 53 4.00 4.69 14.89
CA ARG A 53 3.80 4.34 16.31
C ARG A 53 4.45 3.03 16.70
N ALA A 54 4.48 2.08 15.78
CA ALA A 54 5.09 0.77 15.99
C ALA A 54 6.62 0.78 15.83
N GLY A 55 7.20 1.90 15.38
CA GLY A 55 8.63 2.04 15.13
C GLY A 55 9.14 1.10 14.03
N THR A 56 8.27 0.64 13.13
CA THR A 56 8.65 -0.28 12.06
C THR A 56 9.12 0.48 10.84
N ARG A 57 10.18 -0.03 10.21
CA ARG A 57 10.77 0.53 8.99
C ARG A 57 10.47 -0.34 7.76
N TYR A 58 10.28 -1.62 7.96
CA TYR A 58 10.09 -2.59 6.89
C TYR A 58 8.69 -3.20 6.96
N THR A 59 8.06 -3.34 5.81
CA THR A 59 6.68 -3.85 5.70
C THR A 59 6.50 -5.22 6.35
N VAL A 60 7.48 -6.11 6.24
CA VAL A 60 7.43 -7.44 6.88
C VAL A 60 7.30 -7.35 8.39
N ASP A 61 8.00 -6.40 9.02
CA ASP A 61 7.96 -6.20 10.47
C ASP A 61 6.64 -5.54 10.89
N THR A 62 6.14 -4.59 10.09
CA THR A 62 4.81 -3.98 10.26
C THR A 62 3.71 -5.03 10.22
N LEU A 63 3.70 -5.89 9.21
CA LEU A 63 2.68 -6.93 9.05
C LEU A 63 2.72 -7.96 10.18
N ARG A 64 3.91 -8.36 10.65
CA ARG A 64 4.04 -9.24 11.82
C ARG A 64 3.39 -8.64 13.08
N GLN A 65 3.56 -7.33 13.29
CA GLN A 65 2.93 -6.64 14.42
C GLN A 65 1.40 -6.53 14.24
N ILE A 66 0.93 -6.19 13.04
CA ILE A 66 -0.50 -6.14 12.72
C ILE A 66 -1.16 -7.50 12.99
N LEU A 67 -0.60 -8.59 12.44
CA LEU A 67 -1.15 -9.94 12.60
C LEU A 67 -1.19 -10.39 14.07
N ARG A 68 -0.20 -10.01 14.87
CA ARG A 68 -0.19 -10.29 16.32
C ARG A 68 -1.22 -9.48 17.09
N ARG A 69 -1.42 -8.22 16.70
CA ARG A 69 -2.34 -7.33 17.43
C ARG A 69 -3.81 -7.60 17.12
N TRP A 70 -4.08 -8.06 15.89
CA TRP A 70 -5.45 -8.36 15.44
C TRP A 70 -5.57 -9.79 14.91
N PRO A 71 -5.40 -10.81 15.76
CA PRO A 71 -5.37 -12.22 15.33
C PRO A 71 -6.71 -12.74 14.80
N ARG A 72 -7.80 -12.04 15.10
CA ARG A 72 -9.15 -12.40 14.63
C ARG A 72 -9.50 -11.77 13.27
N HIS A 73 -8.69 -10.83 12.76
CA HIS A 73 -8.91 -10.21 11.47
C HIS A 73 -8.25 -11.02 10.36
N ARG A 74 -8.88 -11.01 9.20
CA ARG A 74 -8.29 -11.52 7.97
C ARG A 74 -7.72 -10.34 7.19
N PHE A 75 -6.48 -10.45 6.79
CA PHE A 75 -5.78 -9.40 6.06
C PHE A 75 -5.35 -9.87 4.68
N ILE A 76 -5.42 -8.97 3.69
CA ILE A 76 -4.84 -9.12 2.37
C ILE A 76 -3.99 -7.88 2.07
N TRP A 77 -2.78 -8.10 1.55
CA TRP A 77 -1.90 -7.00 1.18
C TRP A 77 -2.26 -6.47 -0.21
N LEU A 78 -2.55 -5.16 -0.30
CA LEU A 78 -2.83 -4.49 -1.58
C LEU A 78 -1.55 -3.80 -2.07
N MET A 79 -1.17 -4.05 -3.32
CA MET A 79 -0.05 -3.35 -3.96
C MET A 79 -0.35 -3.03 -5.43
N GLY A 80 0.31 -2.01 -5.98
CA GLY A 80 0.26 -1.73 -7.41
C GLY A 80 1.23 -2.62 -8.20
N GLU A 81 1.02 -2.78 -9.49
CA GLU A 81 1.94 -3.51 -10.39
C GLU A 81 3.34 -2.92 -10.41
N ASP A 82 3.45 -1.58 -10.34
CA ASP A 82 4.73 -0.87 -10.18
C ASP A 82 5.53 -1.33 -8.96
N THR A 83 4.83 -1.70 -7.90
CA THR A 83 5.46 -2.23 -6.69
C THR A 83 5.94 -3.68 -6.86
N VAL A 84 5.22 -4.49 -7.63
CA VAL A 84 5.62 -5.89 -7.92
C VAL A 84 6.98 -5.94 -8.59
N ALA A 85 7.27 -5.02 -9.51
CA ALA A 85 8.56 -4.93 -10.20
C ALA A 85 9.74 -4.81 -9.20
N GLN A 86 9.56 -4.12 -8.10
CA GLN A 86 10.58 -3.88 -7.06
C GLN A 86 10.40 -4.78 -5.82
N PHE A 87 9.38 -5.62 -5.77
CA PHE A 87 9.03 -6.38 -4.58
C PHE A 87 10.16 -7.29 -4.08
N HIS A 88 10.96 -7.84 -5.00
CA HIS A 88 12.12 -8.67 -4.67
C HIS A 88 13.25 -7.93 -3.93
N GLN A 89 13.23 -6.59 -3.92
CA GLN A 89 14.19 -5.75 -3.20
C GLN A 89 13.74 -5.45 -1.76
N TRP A 90 12.49 -5.80 -1.40
CA TRP A 90 11.99 -5.57 -0.06
C TRP A 90 12.60 -6.55 0.92
N LYS A 91 12.89 -6.08 2.13
CA LYS A 91 13.40 -6.94 3.21
C LYS A 91 12.49 -8.15 3.39
N ASP A 92 13.07 -9.33 3.36
CA ASP A 92 12.38 -10.61 3.59
C ASP A 92 11.09 -10.78 2.77
N TRP A 93 11.06 -10.31 1.53
CA TRP A 93 9.88 -10.28 0.68
C TRP A 93 9.17 -11.65 0.53
N ARG A 94 9.93 -12.77 0.52
CA ARG A 94 9.33 -14.10 0.50
C ARG A 94 8.62 -14.44 1.79
N THR A 95 9.15 -14.01 2.94
CA THR A 95 8.48 -14.11 4.23
C THR A 95 7.21 -13.27 4.23
N LEU A 96 7.27 -12.03 3.73
CA LEU A 96 6.09 -11.17 3.59
C LEU A 96 4.99 -11.88 2.79
N ALA A 97 5.34 -12.45 1.63
CA ALA A 97 4.39 -13.17 0.78
C ALA A 97 3.79 -14.43 1.46
N ARG A 98 4.46 -14.99 2.46
CA ARG A 98 3.95 -16.12 3.28
C ARG A 98 3.11 -15.69 4.48
N LEU A 99 3.14 -14.41 4.85
CA LEU A 99 2.35 -13.93 5.99
C LEU A 99 0.88 -13.81 5.66
N LEU A 100 0.55 -13.36 4.44
CA LEU A 100 -0.83 -13.11 4.03
C LEU A 100 -0.97 -13.07 2.50
N PRO A 101 -2.19 -13.28 1.97
CA PRO A 101 -2.46 -13.15 0.55
C PRO A 101 -2.17 -11.74 0.02
N ILE A 102 -1.86 -11.66 -1.28
CA ILE A 102 -1.52 -10.41 -1.97
C ILE A 102 -2.52 -10.17 -3.10
N ALA A 103 -3.10 -8.98 -3.18
CA ALA A 103 -3.84 -8.51 -4.34
C ALA A 103 -3.06 -7.40 -5.04
N VAL A 104 -2.75 -7.62 -6.30
CA VAL A 104 -2.05 -6.67 -7.17
C VAL A 104 -3.07 -5.93 -8.00
N LEU A 105 -3.04 -4.60 -7.93
CA LEU A 105 -3.93 -3.72 -8.67
C LEU A 105 -3.23 -3.27 -9.94
N SER A 106 -3.85 -3.53 -11.11
CA SER A 106 -3.26 -3.16 -12.39
C SER A 106 -3.10 -1.63 -12.52
N ARG A 107 -2.01 -1.24 -13.15
CA ARG A 107 -1.72 0.14 -13.53
C ARG A 107 -1.30 0.19 -14.99
N PRO A 108 -1.85 1.12 -15.79
CA PRO A 108 -1.45 1.28 -17.19
C PRO A 108 0.06 1.50 -17.33
N GLY A 109 0.71 0.74 -18.21
CA GLY A 109 2.13 0.89 -18.54
C GLY A 109 3.12 0.14 -17.65
N TYR A 110 2.67 -0.72 -16.72
CA TYR A 110 3.54 -1.52 -15.84
C TYR A 110 3.39 -3.04 -16.03
N ASP A 111 2.53 -3.47 -16.96
CA ASP A 111 2.23 -4.90 -17.17
C ASP A 111 3.47 -5.74 -17.51
N ASP A 112 4.35 -5.22 -18.37
CA ASP A 112 5.53 -5.94 -18.83
C ASP A 112 6.61 -5.99 -17.75
N ASP A 113 6.85 -4.89 -17.05
CA ASP A 113 7.83 -4.82 -15.96
C ASP A 113 7.43 -5.73 -14.80
N ALA A 114 6.15 -5.77 -14.47
CA ALA A 114 5.64 -6.66 -13.43
C ALA A 114 5.75 -8.13 -13.82
N ARG A 115 5.55 -8.47 -15.09
CA ARG A 115 5.71 -9.86 -15.59
C ARG A 115 7.16 -10.30 -15.62
N ALA A 116 8.08 -9.42 -16.01
CA ALA A 116 9.51 -9.69 -16.06
C ALA A 116 10.17 -9.69 -14.68
N ALA A 117 9.48 -9.21 -13.64
CA ALA A 117 10.06 -9.05 -12.32
C ALA A 117 10.50 -10.39 -11.71
N ARG A 118 11.66 -10.37 -11.05
CA ARG A 118 12.21 -11.53 -10.33
C ARG A 118 11.24 -12.11 -9.30
N ALA A 119 10.46 -11.26 -8.66
CA ALA A 119 9.42 -11.69 -7.71
C ALA A 119 8.33 -12.50 -8.40
N THR A 120 7.91 -12.09 -9.59
CA THR A 120 6.86 -12.77 -10.37
C THR A 120 7.29 -14.18 -10.78
N GLY A 121 8.57 -14.39 -11.09
CA GLY A 121 9.11 -15.72 -11.36
C GLY A 121 8.87 -16.74 -10.23
N TRP A 122 8.94 -16.28 -8.97
CA TRP A 122 8.64 -17.11 -7.81
C TRP A 122 7.15 -17.12 -7.48
N LEU A 123 6.47 -15.97 -7.55
CA LEU A 123 5.05 -15.82 -7.19
C LEU A 123 4.11 -16.53 -8.16
N ARG A 124 4.53 -16.81 -9.41
CA ARG A 124 3.71 -17.48 -10.45
C ARG A 124 3.08 -18.79 -9.98
N TRP A 125 3.75 -19.52 -9.08
CA TRP A 125 3.26 -20.77 -8.53
C TRP A 125 2.08 -20.61 -7.56
N PHE A 126 1.83 -19.40 -7.09
CA PHE A 126 0.84 -19.03 -6.09
C PHE A 126 -0.27 -18.14 -6.64
N VAL A 127 -0.33 -18.00 -7.98
CA VAL A 127 -1.34 -17.16 -8.63
C VAL A 127 -2.73 -17.77 -8.49
N ARG A 128 -3.66 -16.96 -8.03
CA ARG A 128 -5.08 -17.29 -7.96
C ARG A 128 -5.86 -16.50 -9.00
N PRO A 129 -6.84 -17.10 -9.69
CA PRO A 129 -7.66 -16.40 -10.68
C PRO A 129 -8.39 -15.20 -10.09
N ALA A 130 -8.43 -14.09 -10.81
CA ALA A 130 -9.09 -12.85 -10.34
C ALA A 130 -10.57 -13.05 -10.02
N ARG A 131 -11.27 -13.98 -10.71
CA ARG A 131 -12.67 -14.31 -10.43
C ARG A 131 -12.90 -14.95 -9.06
N GLN A 132 -11.84 -15.51 -8.45
CA GLN A 132 -11.89 -16.12 -7.11
C GLN A 132 -11.43 -15.15 -6.03
N ALA A 133 -11.11 -13.92 -6.39
CA ALA A 133 -10.52 -12.95 -5.45
C ALA A 133 -11.47 -12.57 -4.30
N VAL A 134 -12.77 -12.70 -4.48
CA VAL A 134 -13.75 -12.50 -3.39
C VAL A 134 -13.60 -13.52 -2.25
N ASN A 135 -13.09 -14.72 -2.57
CA ASN A 135 -12.88 -15.82 -1.60
C ASN A 135 -11.46 -15.82 -1.01
N TRP A 136 -10.73 -14.70 -1.09
CA TRP A 136 -9.34 -14.61 -0.63
C TRP A 136 -9.15 -15.03 0.85
N THR A 137 -10.19 -14.92 1.68
CA THR A 137 -10.17 -15.32 3.09
C THR A 137 -9.97 -16.82 3.30
N GLU A 138 -10.23 -17.63 2.26
CA GLU A 138 -10.03 -19.09 2.24
C GLU A 138 -8.62 -19.46 1.75
N TRP A 139 -7.85 -18.49 1.25
CA TRP A 139 -6.53 -18.78 0.70
C TRP A 139 -5.48 -18.96 1.78
N SER A 140 -4.70 -20.01 1.65
CA SER A 140 -3.45 -20.13 2.40
C SER A 140 -2.34 -19.33 1.68
N ALA A 141 -1.61 -18.51 2.43
CA ALA A 141 -0.44 -17.83 1.90
C ALA A 141 0.74 -18.81 1.72
N PRO A 142 1.58 -18.65 0.67
CA PRO A 142 1.53 -17.58 -0.32
C PRO A 142 0.36 -17.71 -1.28
N ALA A 143 -0.31 -16.61 -1.57
CA ALA A 143 -1.32 -16.52 -2.62
C ALA A 143 -1.29 -15.10 -3.21
N ILE A 144 -1.42 -14.98 -4.52
CA ILE A 144 -1.40 -13.69 -5.21
C ILE A 144 -2.47 -13.66 -6.30
N SER A 145 -3.18 -12.54 -6.43
CA SER A 145 -4.14 -12.34 -7.51
C SER A 145 -3.94 -10.98 -8.16
N PHE A 146 -4.01 -10.94 -9.49
CA PHE A 146 -3.90 -9.72 -10.29
C PHE A 146 -5.29 -9.24 -10.66
N LEU A 147 -5.65 -8.06 -10.17
CA LEU A 147 -6.97 -7.47 -10.37
C LEU A 147 -6.88 -6.33 -11.39
N ARG A 148 -7.54 -6.50 -12.53
CA ARG A 148 -7.67 -5.42 -13.50
C ARG A 148 -8.70 -4.41 -13.01
N LEU A 149 -8.26 -3.17 -12.85
CA LEU A 149 -9.11 -2.02 -12.54
C LEU A 149 -9.32 -1.16 -13.79
N PRO A 150 -10.38 -0.35 -13.84
CA PRO A 150 -10.47 0.70 -14.86
C PRO A 150 -9.19 1.53 -14.86
N PRO A 151 -8.62 1.86 -16.04
CA PRO A 151 -7.35 2.55 -16.13
C PRO A 151 -7.47 3.96 -15.53
N ASP A 152 -6.65 4.24 -14.53
CA ASP A 152 -6.44 5.59 -14.01
C ASP A 152 -5.03 6.05 -14.42
N ARG A 153 -4.98 7.10 -15.24
CA ARG A 153 -3.72 7.68 -15.74
C ARG A 153 -3.04 8.60 -14.72
N THR A 154 -3.62 8.76 -13.54
CA THR A 154 -3.04 9.58 -12.48
C THR A 154 -1.79 8.92 -11.93
N SER A 155 -0.66 9.61 -12.02
CA SER A 155 0.58 9.15 -11.39
C SER A 155 1.06 10.17 -10.36
N ALA A 156 1.61 9.67 -9.26
CA ALA A 156 2.18 10.51 -8.22
C ALA A 156 3.34 11.37 -8.74
N THR A 157 4.12 10.86 -9.69
CA THR A 157 5.20 11.61 -10.34
C THR A 157 4.65 12.77 -11.14
N ARG A 158 3.60 12.54 -11.97
CA ARG A 158 2.95 13.62 -12.74
C ARG A 158 2.31 14.66 -11.83
N LEU A 159 1.63 14.25 -10.77
CA LEU A 159 1.02 15.18 -9.82
C LEU A 159 2.06 16.03 -9.10
N ARG A 160 3.20 15.45 -8.72
CA ARG A 160 4.31 16.21 -8.12
C ARG A 160 4.96 17.17 -9.11
N ALA A 161 5.12 16.77 -10.37
CA ALA A 161 5.64 17.65 -11.41
C ALA A 161 4.72 18.87 -11.66
N LEU A 162 3.39 18.66 -11.62
CA LEU A 162 2.41 19.73 -11.78
C LEU A 162 2.28 20.64 -10.54
N ASN A 163 2.58 20.12 -9.36
CA ASN A 163 2.48 20.86 -8.10
C ASN A 163 3.58 20.39 -7.12
N PRO A 164 4.84 20.83 -7.30
CA PRO A 164 5.95 20.39 -6.45
C PRO A 164 5.77 20.78 -4.99
N ASP A 165 5.11 21.89 -4.73
CA ASP A 165 4.86 22.43 -3.38
C ASP A 165 3.53 21.96 -2.77
N TRP A 166 2.93 20.88 -3.28
CA TRP A 166 1.63 20.37 -2.81
C TRP A 166 1.56 20.17 -1.28
N HIS A 167 2.69 19.83 -0.66
CA HIS A 167 2.79 19.56 0.76
C HIS A 167 2.62 20.82 1.62
N ARG A 168 2.92 22.01 1.09
CA ARG A 168 2.74 23.29 1.82
C ARG A 168 1.30 23.54 2.22
N ARG A 169 0.33 23.05 1.45
CA ARG A 169 -1.11 23.15 1.79
C ARG A 169 -1.47 22.41 3.09
N PHE A 170 -0.65 21.43 3.49
CA PHE A 170 -0.85 20.59 4.65
C PHE A 170 0.16 20.88 5.76
N SER A 171 1.14 21.75 5.55
CA SER A 171 2.18 22.09 6.51
C SER A 171 1.85 23.31 7.38
N SER A 172 0.87 24.11 6.99
CA SER A 172 0.41 25.21 7.83
C SER A 172 -0.41 24.66 9.01
N PRO A 173 -0.08 25.03 10.27
CA PRO A 173 -0.96 24.70 11.38
C PRO A 173 -2.32 25.34 11.10
N ARG A 174 -3.38 24.55 11.06
CA ARG A 174 -4.74 25.10 11.11
C ARG A 174 -4.75 25.97 12.37
N ARG A 175 -4.91 27.28 12.22
CA ARG A 175 -5.23 28.16 13.37
C ARG A 175 -6.41 27.49 14.07
N GLY A 176 -6.16 27.01 15.28
CA GLY A 176 -7.21 26.39 16.09
C GLY A 176 -8.35 27.41 16.22
N ILE A 177 -9.54 26.98 15.83
CA ILE A 177 -10.74 27.62 16.31
C ILE A 177 -10.76 27.27 17.79
N VAL A 178 -10.29 28.19 18.61
CA VAL A 178 -10.52 28.15 20.06
C VAL A 178 -11.99 28.42 20.20
N HIS A 179 -12.78 27.40 20.49
CA HIS A 179 -14.13 27.60 21.00
C HIS A 179 -14.01 28.12 22.43
N PRO A 180 -14.73 29.19 22.79
CA PRO A 180 -14.76 29.73 24.13
C PRO A 180 -15.32 28.76 25.14
#